data_5e0848d21e3b41cd899aedcc1bc8396d
#
_entry.id   5e0848d21e3b41cd899aedcc1bc8396d
#
_cell.length_a   1.000
_cell.length_b   1.000
_cell.length_c   1.000
_cell.angle_alpha   90.00
_cell.angle_beta   90.00
_cell.angle_gamma   90.00
#
_symmetry.space_group_name_H-M   'P 1'
#
loop_
_entity.id
_entity.type
_entity.pdbx_description
1 polymer ?
#
loop_
_entity_poly.entity_id
_entity_poly.type
_entity_poly.pdbx_seq_one_letter_code
_entity_poly.pdbx_strand_id
1 'polypeptide(L)'
;MYSHSNRSRGQLVLLTSGVVAVALVLIFMAYIQLGYAGDQQVNQKQPGSDALEAVEMAAHQAKLNVTHSNQQNTTEQFIKDFDQKVDTIEQSKQDSSVIYRITRNNTAATTAVEKYNTQKSADLSTSNGVITREAKQDQIIGIGVDIHVTTSTSTSKTTTIIETKG
;
A
#
# COMPACT_ATOMS: atom_id res chain seq x y z
N MET A 1 24.79 62.12 -43.32
CA MET A 1 25.32 60.76 -43.53
C MET A 1 25.38 60.02 -42.19
N TYR A 2 24.21 59.73 -41.56
CA TYR A 2 24.13 58.96 -40.32
C TYR A 2 22.76 58.30 -40.24
N SER A 3 22.61 57.10 -40.78
CA SER A 3 21.36 56.36 -40.58
C SER A 3 21.46 54.84 -40.75
N HIS A 4 22.62 54.22 -40.66
CA HIS A 4 22.75 52.77 -40.80
C HIS A 4 22.99 51.98 -39.52
N SER A 5 23.34 52.64 -38.39
CA SER A 5 23.71 51.96 -37.14
C SER A 5 22.55 51.44 -36.30
N ASN A 6 21.35 52.02 -36.43
CA ASN A 6 20.21 51.63 -35.57
C ASN A 6 19.42 50.45 -36.10
N ARG A 7 19.49 50.14 -37.39
CA ARG A 7 18.79 48.99 -37.99
C ARG A 7 19.40 47.62 -37.59
N SER A 8 20.74 47.59 -37.51
CA SER A 8 21.46 46.35 -37.12
C SER A 8 21.27 46.01 -35.66
N ARG A 9 21.15 46.98 -34.76
CA ARG A 9 20.90 46.74 -33.31
C ARG A 9 19.47 46.19 -33.07
N GLY A 10 18.46 46.69 -33.77
CA GLY A 10 17.10 46.15 -33.66
C GLY A 10 16.96 44.73 -34.18
N GLN A 11 17.65 44.42 -35.29
CA GLN A 11 17.67 43.04 -35.81
C GLN A 11 18.37 42.07 -34.88
N LEU A 12 19.46 42.48 -34.22
CA LEU A 12 20.20 41.65 -33.28
C LEU A 12 19.36 41.36 -32.01
N VAL A 13 18.60 42.33 -31.51
CA VAL A 13 17.70 42.16 -30.37
C VAL A 13 16.54 41.20 -30.73
N LEU A 14 15.96 41.32 -31.92
CA LEU A 14 14.93 40.44 -32.38
C LEU A 14 15.42 38.98 -32.55
N LEU A 15 16.63 38.81 -33.07
CA LEU A 15 17.22 37.48 -33.23
C LEU A 15 17.54 36.83 -31.89
N THR A 16 18.09 37.56 -30.93
CA THR A 16 18.37 37.05 -29.57
C THR A 16 17.09 36.74 -28.81
N SER A 17 16.06 37.58 -28.89
CA SER A 17 14.77 37.31 -28.24
C SER A 17 14.08 36.07 -28.83
N GLY A 18 14.19 35.83 -30.13
CA GLY A 18 13.67 34.62 -30.76
C GLY A 18 14.36 33.34 -30.30
N VAL A 19 15.68 33.37 -30.19
CA VAL A 19 16.46 32.22 -29.67
C VAL A 19 16.13 31.92 -28.22
N VAL A 20 16.01 32.94 -27.38
CA VAL A 20 15.63 32.76 -25.98
C VAL A 20 14.20 32.21 -25.85
N ALA A 21 13.26 32.68 -26.65
CA ALA A 21 11.88 32.18 -26.64
C ALA A 21 11.82 30.68 -27.02
N VAL A 22 12.57 30.26 -28.05
CA VAL A 22 12.65 28.84 -28.45
C VAL A 22 13.31 28.01 -27.35
N ALA A 23 14.37 28.48 -26.75
CA ALA A 23 15.03 27.77 -25.63
C ALA A 23 14.08 27.59 -24.42
N LEU A 24 13.28 28.62 -24.08
CA LEU A 24 12.30 28.51 -23.01
C LEU A 24 11.17 27.51 -23.32
N VAL A 25 10.72 27.43 -24.57
CA VAL A 25 9.70 26.44 -25.00
C VAL A 25 10.26 25.03 -24.88
N LEU A 26 11.52 24.80 -25.26
CA LEU A 26 12.16 23.49 -25.13
C LEU A 26 12.34 23.07 -23.67
N ILE A 27 12.74 24.01 -22.81
CA ILE A 27 12.84 23.77 -21.35
C ILE A 27 11.46 23.48 -20.78
N PHE A 28 10.43 24.21 -21.18
CA PHE A 28 9.08 24.00 -20.72
C PHE A 28 8.50 22.65 -21.18
N MET A 29 8.78 22.23 -22.43
CA MET A 29 8.44 20.89 -22.90
C MET A 29 9.18 19.78 -22.13
N ALA A 30 10.46 19.97 -21.86
CA ALA A 30 11.25 19.02 -21.04
C ALA A 30 10.69 18.95 -19.60
N TYR A 31 10.28 20.06 -19.03
CA TYR A 31 9.67 20.10 -17.70
C TYR A 31 8.30 19.41 -17.65
N ILE A 32 7.47 19.61 -18.68
CA ILE A 32 6.19 18.90 -18.79
C ILE A 32 6.43 17.39 -18.95
N GLN A 33 7.40 16.96 -19.78
CA GLN A 33 7.73 15.55 -19.97
C GLN A 33 8.25 14.90 -18.66
N LEU A 34 9.04 15.60 -17.88
CA LEU A 34 9.49 15.15 -16.55
C LEU A 34 8.34 15.10 -15.53
N GLY A 35 7.40 16.05 -15.57
CA GLY A 35 6.19 16.04 -14.74
C GLY A 35 5.24 14.90 -15.10
N TYR A 36 5.03 14.64 -16.39
CA TYR A 36 4.20 13.52 -16.85
C TYR A 36 4.83 12.15 -16.60
N ALA A 37 6.17 12.02 -16.59
CA ALA A 37 6.84 10.78 -16.24
C ALA A 37 6.68 10.44 -14.74
N GLY A 38 6.49 11.45 -13.87
CA GLY A 38 6.19 11.27 -12.45
C GLY A 38 4.74 10.80 -12.20
N ASP A 39 3.77 11.32 -12.94
CA ASP A 39 2.35 11.00 -12.75
C ASP A 39 1.93 9.65 -13.35
N GLN A 40 2.67 9.12 -14.33
CA GLN A 40 2.38 7.78 -14.87
C GLN A 40 2.83 6.65 -13.93
N GLN A 41 3.69 6.91 -12.93
CA GLN A 41 4.03 5.93 -11.89
C GLN A 41 2.98 5.84 -10.75
N VAL A 42 2.09 6.81 -10.62
CA VAL A 42 1.08 6.84 -9.54
C VAL A 42 -0.11 5.92 -9.82
N ASN A 43 -0.30 5.43 -11.05
CA ASN A 43 -1.43 4.56 -11.40
C ASN A 43 -1.07 3.09 -11.67
N GLN A 44 0.19 2.70 -11.53
CA GLN A 44 0.49 1.28 -11.32
C GLN A 44 0.33 1.01 -9.81
N LYS A 45 -0.89 0.70 -9.38
CA LYS A 45 -1.12 0.06 -8.09
C LYS A 45 -0.08 -1.04 -7.96
N GLN A 46 0.87 -0.85 -7.04
CA GLN A 46 1.91 -1.87 -6.83
C GLN A 46 1.21 -3.14 -6.38
N PRO A 47 1.48 -4.31 -6.98
CA PRO A 47 0.79 -5.55 -6.62
C PRO A 47 0.80 -5.84 -5.11
N GLY A 48 1.80 -5.31 -4.39
CA GLY A 48 1.89 -5.40 -2.93
C GLY A 48 0.84 -4.57 -2.19
N SER A 49 0.48 -3.38 -2.68
CA SER A 49 -0.57 -2.56 -2.07
C SER A 49 -1.96 -3.15 -2.29
N ASP A 50 -2.20 -3.73 -3.46
CA ASP A 50 -3.47 -4.42 -3.75
C ASP A 50 -3.65 -5.67 -2.88
N ALA A 51 -2.57 -6.42 -2.66
CA ALA A 51 -2.58 -7.56 -1.75
C ALA A 51 -2.87 -7.13 -0.31
N LEU A 52 -2.24 -6.06 0.17
CA LEU A 52 -2.47 -5.53 1.51
C LEU A 52 -3.93 -5.09 1.70
N GLU A 53 -4.47 -4.31 0.77
CA GLU A 53 -5.86 -3.84 0.81
C GLU A 53 -6.84 -5.02 0.82
N ALA A 54 -6.60 -6.06 0.00
CA ALA A 54 -7.43 -7.25 -0.03
C ALA A 54 -7.40 -8.02 1.31
N VAL A 55 -6.21 -8.13 1.93
CA VAL A 55 -6.05 -8.78 3.24
C VAL A 55 -6.71 -7.97 4.36
N GLU A 56 -6.60 -6.65 4.34
CA GLU A 56 -7.30 -5.76 5.28
C GLU A 56 -8.82 -5.94 5.20
N MET A 57 -9.37 -5.97 3.98
CA MET A 57 -10.80 -6.24 3.79
C MET A 57 -11.21 -7.64 4.27
N ALA A 58 -10.39 -8.66 4.01
CA ALA A 58 -10.64 -10.02 4.47
C ALA A 58 -10.68 -10.09 6.01
N ALA A 59 -9.73 -9.48 6.69
CA ALA A 59 -9.67 -9.44 8.15
C ALA A 59 -10.88 -8.67 8.75
N HIS A 60 -11.23 -7.53 8.16
CA HIS A 60 -12.37 -6.74 8.60
C HIS A 60 -13.70 -7.52 8.44
N GLN A 61 -13.92 -8.16 7.30
CA GLN A 61 -15.12 -8.97 7.06
C GLN A 61 -15.19 -10.20 7.97
N ALA A 62 -14.05 -10.88 8.21
CA ALA A 62 -14.01 -12.02 9.15
C ALA A 62 -14.40 -11.57 10.57
N LYS A 63 -13.93 -10.39 11.01
CA LYS A 63 -14.33 -9.81 12.31
C LYS A 63 -15.82 -9.53 12.38
N LEU A 64 -16.41 -8.91 11.34
CA LEU A 64 -17.85 -8.61 11.31
C LEU A 64 -18.70 -9.88 11.44
N ASN A 65 -18.33 -10.96 10.74
CA ASN A 65 -19.03 -12.24 10.81
C ASN A 65 -19.04 -12.81 12.22
N VAL A 66 -17.92 -12.70 12.93
CA VAL A 66 -17.78 -13.20 14.30
C VAL A 66 -18.55 -12.35 15.31
N THR A 67 -18.54 -11.03 15.14
CA THR A 67 -19.27 -10.12 16.03
C THR A 67 -20.79 -10.35 16.01
N HIS A 68 -21.32 -10.88 14.91
CA HIS A 68 -22.74 -11.19 14.77
C HIS A 68 -23.09 -12.62 15.21
N SER A 69 -22.10 -13.48 15.43
CA SER A 69 -22.30 -14.84 15.91
C SER A 69 -22.06 -14.88 17.43
N ASN A 70 -23.10 -15.11 18.23
CA ASN A 70 -23.01 -15.30 19.69
C ASN A 70 -22.29 -16.61 20.06
N GLN A 71 -21.12 -16.92 19.47
CA GLN A 71 -20.43 -18.18 19.65
C GLN A 71 -19.25 -18.08 20.63
N GLN A 72 -19.05 -19.17 21.39
CA GLN A 72 -18.03 -19.27 22.46
C GLN A 72 -16.58 -19.30 21.94
N ASN A 73 -16.33 -19.49 20.61
CA ASN A 73 -14.99 -19.62 20.01
C ASN A 73 -14.74 -18.53 18.95
N THR A 74 -14.82 -17.30 19.37
CA THR A 74 -14.68 -16.10 18.54
C THR A 74 -13.37 -16.11 17.70
N THR A 75 -12.25 -16.47 18.31
CA THR A 75 -10.93 -16.49 17.65
C THR A 75 -10.83 -17.60 16.59
N GLU A 76 -11.30 -18.80 16.88
CA GLU A 76 -11.26 -19.91 15.92
C GLU A 76 -12.16 -19.65 14.70
N GLN A 77 -13.35 -19.10 14.93
CA GLN A 77 -14.25 -18.73 13.85
C GLN A 77 -13.66 -17.63 12.98
N PHE A 78 -13.05 -16.61 13.59
CA PHE A 78 -12.33 -15.56 12.87
C PHE A 78 -11.21 -16.14 11.99
N ILE A 79 -10.39 -17.04 12.55
CA ILE A 79 -9.30 -17.69 11.82
C ILE A 79 -9.86 -18.43 10.60
N LYS A 80 -10.89 -19.24 10.79
CA LYS A 80 -11.52 -20.01 9.71
C LYS A 80 -12.06 -19.11 8.60
N ASP A 81 -12.79 -18.06 8.96
CA ASP A 81 -13.35 -17.11 7.99
C ASP A 81 -12.26 -16.30 7.28
N PHE A 82 -11.21 -15.91 8.00
CA PHE A 82 -10.07 -15.20 7.44
C PHE A 82 -9.32 -16.09 6.44
N ASP A 83 -8.94 -17.31 6.84
CA ASP A 83 -8.21 -18.27 6.00
C ASP A 83 -9.00 -18.58 4.71
N GLN A 84 -10.31 -18.78 4.79
CA GLN A 84 -11.16 -18.99 3.62
C GLN A 84 -11.15 -17.79 2.64
N LYS A 85 -11.11 -16.56 3.16
CA LYS A 85 -11.03 -15.36 2.33
C LYS A 85 -9.65 -15.20 1.71
N VAL A 86 -8.60 -15.53 2.46
CA VAL A 86 -7.21 -15.55 1.95
C VAL A 86 -7.09 -16.55 0.80
N ASP A 87 -7.61 -17.78 0.95
CA ASP A 87 -7.63 -18.77 -0.12
C ASP A 87 -8.32 -18.22 -1.38
N THR A 88 -9.43 -17.51 -1.21
CA THR A 88 -10.15 -16.88 -2.33
C THR A 88 -9.30 -15.80 -3.02
N ILE A 89 -8.57 -14.98 -2.25
CA ILE A 89 -7.66 -13.95 -2.78
C ILE A 89 -6.53 -14.60 -3.57
N GLU A 90 -5.88 -15.63 -3.01
CA GLU A 90 -4.80 -16.35 -3.67
C GLU A 90 -5.28 -17.02 -4.98
N GLN A 91 -6.43 -17.69 -4.96
CA GLN A 91 -7.02 -18.33 -6.14
C GLN A 91 -7.41 -17.33 -7.23
N SER A 92 -7.95 -16.17 -6.85
CA SER A 92 -8.39 -15.14 -7.82
C SER A 92 -7.27 -14.59 -8.69
N LYS A 93 -6.01 -14.79 -8.29
CA LYS A 93 -4.80 -14.29 -8.98
C LYS A 93 -4.00 -15.38 -9.68
N GLN A 94 -4.38 -16.65 -9.57
CA GLN A 94 -3.63 -17.76 -10.19
C GLN A 94 -3.53 -17.64 -11.73
N ASP A 95 -4.53 -17.06 -12.38
CA ASP A 95 -4.54 -16.83 -13.82
C ASP A 95 -3.82 -15.53 -14.25
N SER A 96 -3.32 -14.77 -13.28
CA SER A 96 -2.59 -13.53 -13.53
C SER A 96 -1.07 -13.76 -13.45
N SER A 97 -0.28 -12.84 -14.02
CA SER A 97 1.18 -12.84 -13.88
C SER A 97 1.65 -12.47 -12.46
N VAL A 98 0.72 -12.34 -11.50
CA VAL A 98 0.97 -11.97 -10.10
C VAL A 98 0.45 -13.07 -9.20
N ILE A 99 1.31 -13.64 -8.37
CA ILE A 99 0.95 -14.68 -7.40
C ILE A 99 1.01 -14.06 -6.01
N TYR A 100 -0.07 -14.20 -5.25
CA TYR A 100 -0.11 -13.85 -3.83
C TYR A 100 0.01 -15.13 -2.99
N ARG A 101 0.79 -15.03 -1.92
CA ARG A 101 0.82 -16.00 -0.83
C ARG A 101 0.73 -15.25 0.49
N ILE A 102 -0.30 -15.53 1.24
CA ILE A 102 -0.63 -14.83 2.48
C ILE A 102 -0.62 -15.86 3.61
N THR A 103 0.17 -15.64 4.64
CA THR A 103 0.25 -16.55 5.78
C THR A 103 0.15 -15.76 7.09
N ARG A 104 -0.50 -16.35 8.08
CA ARG A 104 -0.53 -15.76 9.43
C ARG A 104 0.85 -15.79 10.06
N ASN A 105 1.23 -14.70 10.72
CA ASN A 105 2.54 -14.55 11.37
C ASN A 105 2.37 -14.37 12.88
N ASN A 106 2.51 -15.49 13.62
CA ASN A 106 2.40 -15.47 15.08
C ASN A 106 3.54 -14.66 15.74
N THR A 107 4.75 -14.71 15.20
CA THR A 107 5.89 -13.97 15.74
C THR A 107 5.66 -12.46 15.64
N ALA A 108 5.17 -11.97 14.50
CA ALA A 108 4.84 -10.55 14.35
C ALA A 108 3.75 -10.12 15.34
N ALA A 109 2.71 -10.94 15.51
CA ALA A 109 1.62 -10.68 16.45
C ALA A 109 2.15 -10.64 17.90
N THR A 110 2.97 -11.60 18.31
CA THR A 110 3.57 -11.66 19.65
C THR A 110 4.43 -10.41 19.92
N THR A 111 5.31 -10.06 19.00
CA THR A 111 6.16 -8.86 19.13
C THR A 111 5.33 -7.58 19.25
N ALA A 112 4.24 -7.47 18.48
CA ALA A 112 3.32 -6.34 18.58
C ALA A 112 2.66 -6.27 19.95
N VAL A 113 2.12 -7.39 20.45
CA VAL A 113 1.48 -7.48 21.77
C VAL A 113 2.44 -7.09 22.90
N GLU A 114 3.66 -7.63 22.91
CA GLU A 114 4.68 -7.29 23.91
C GLU A 114 4.96 -5.78 23.92
N LYS A 115 5.15 -5.20 22.75
CA LYS A 115 5.39 -3.76 22.61
C LYS A 115 4.22 -2.92 23.11
N TYR A 116 2.98 -3.26 22.75
CA TYR A 116 1.79 -2.54 23.18
C TYR A 116 1.53 -2.66 24.67
N ASN A 117 1.65 -3.85 25.24
CA ASN A 117 1.47 -4.08 26.68
C ASN A 117 2.50 -3.30 27.50
N THR A 118 3.77 -3.25 27.04
CA THR A 118 4.83 -2.48 27.71
C THR A 118 4.59 -0.98 27.64
N GLN A 119 4.14 -0.46 26.51
CA GLN A 119 4.01 1.00 26.28
C GLN A 119 2.72 1.60 26.81
N LYS A 120 1.61 0.84 26.81
CA LYS A 120 0.26 1.36 27.08
C LYS A 120 -0.47 0.62 28.19
N SER A 121 0.19 -0.32 28.91
CA SER A 121 -0.47 -1.20 29.88
C SER A 121 -1.75 -1.82 29.29
N ALA A 122 -1.69 -2.21 28.03
CA ALA A 122 -2.81 -2.82 27.35
C ALA A 122 -2.88 -4.30 27.73
N ASP A 123 -4.09 -4.81 27.90
CA ASP A 123 -4.34 -6.22 28.22
C ASP A 123 -4.60 -7.00 26.92
N LEU A 124 -3.54 -7.15 26.13
CA LEU A 124 -3.56 -7.86 24.86
C LEU A 124 -2.89 -9.22 24.98
N SER A 125 -3.48 -10.21 24.33
CA SER A 125 -2.91 -11.55 24.15
C SER A 125 -2.87 -11.94 22.66
N THR A 126 -2.14 -12.99 22.33
CA THR A 126 -2.08 -13.51 20.96
C THR A 126 -2.22 -15.01 20.92
N SER A 127 -2.96 -15.50 19.96
CA SER A 127 -3.11 -16.91 19.65
C SER A 127 -3.19 -17.11 18.13
N ASN A 128 -2.33 -17.99 17.59
CA ASN A 128 -2.29 -18.31 16.16
C ASN A 128 -2.17 -17.10 15.24
N GLY A 129 -1.47 -16.04 15.67
CA GLY A 129 -1.29 -14.80 14.92
C GLY A 129 -2.42 -13.79 15.10
N VAL A 130 -3.51 -14.14 15.79
CA VAL A 130 -4.61 -13.24 16.11
C VAL A 130 -4.34 -12.52 17.42
N ILE A 131 -4.55 -11.21 17.46
CA ILE A 131 -4.41 -10.36 18.64
C ILE A 131 -5.78 -10.09 19.21
N THR A 132 -5.97 -10.39 20.50
CA THR A 132 -7.22 -10.22 21.22
C THR A 132 -7.02 -9.37 22.47
N ARG A 133 -8.11 -8.80 22.98
CA ARG A 133 -8.15 -8.11 24.27
C ARG A 133 -8.90 -8.94 25.28
N GLU A 134 -8.20 -9.42 26.33
CA GLU A 134 -8.75 -10.31 27.35
C GLU A 134 -9.89 -9.66 28.17
N ALA A 135 -9.74 -8.39 28.52
CA ALA A 135 -10.72 -7.67 29.32
C ALA A 135 -12.11 -7.49 28.66
N LYS A 136 -12.28 -7.83 27.36
CA LYS A 136 -13.52 -7.69 26.59
C LYS A 136 -13.88 -8.95 25.81
N GLN A 137 -13.95 -10.09 26.51
CA GLN A 137 -14.42 -11.36 25.91
C GLN A 137 -13.76 -11.67 24.55
N ASP A 138 -12.44 -11.71 24.52
CA ASP A 138 -11.66 -12.03 23.32
C ASP A 138 -11.95 -11.13 22.09
N GLN A 139 -12.17 -9.85 22.35
CA GLN A 139 -12.34 -8.88 21.27
C GLN A 139 -11.13 -8.92 20.34
N ILE A 140 -11.34 -9.27 19.07
CA ILE A 140 -10.30 -9.29 18.04
C ILE A 140 -9.87 -7.86 17.74
N ILE A 141 -8.57 -7.60 17.90
CA ILE A 141 -7.93 -6.29 17.68
C ILE A 141 -7.18 -6.29 16.34
N GLY A 142 -6.60 -7.42 15.97
CA GLY A 142 -5.83 -7.52 14.74
C GLY A 142 -5.30 -8.90 14.47
N ILE A 143 -4.52 -9.02 13.40
CA ILE A 143 -3.86 -10.26 12.99
C ILE A 143 -2.49 -9.95 12.39
N GLY A 144 -1.47 -10.72 12.75
CA GLY A 144 -0.16 -10.69 12.13
C GLY A 144 -0.15 -11.50 10.84
N VAL A 145 0.36 -10.93 9.75
CA VAL A 145 0.42 -11.59 8.45
C VAL A 145 1.74 -11.35 7.74
N ASP A 146 2.17 -12.35 6.98
CA ASP A 146 3.19 -12.25 5.93
C ASP A 146 2.49 -12.28 4.57
N ILE A 147 2.77 -11.29 3.74
CA ILE A 147 2.28 -11.17 2.38
C ILE A 147 3.46 -11.32 1.43
N HIS A 148 3.47 -12.35 0.64
CA HIS A 148 4.43 -12.57 -0.43
C HIS A 148 3.75 -12.28 -1.77
N VAL A 149 4.37 -11.43 -2.56
CA VAL A 149 3.91 -11.08 -3.91
C VAL A 149 4.99 -11.44 -4.89
N THR A 150 4.70 -12.36 -5.80
CA THR A 150 5.60 -12.77 -6.87
C THR A 150 5.02 -12.35 -8.20
N THR A 151 5.81 -11.63 -8.98
CA THR A 151 5.53 -11.24 -10.36
C THR A 151 6.50 -11.94 -11.29
N SER A 152 6.35 -11.79 -12.61
CA SER A 152 7.29 -12.31 -13.59
C SER A 152 8.73 -11.76 -13.42
N THR A 153 8.90 -10.61 -12.77
CA THR A 153 10.17 -9.88 -12.67
C THR A 153 10.67 -9.67 -11.24
N SER A 154 9.83 -9.87 -10.22
CA SER A 154 10.19 -9.57 -8.83
C SER A 154 9.42 -10.43 -7.85
N THR A 155 10.00 -10.59 -6.66
CA THR A 155 9.32 -11.13 -5.47
C THR A 155 9.50 -10.14 -4.34
N SER A 156 8.41 -9.81 -3.65
CA SER A 156 8.44 -8.99 -2.44
C SER A 156 7.78 -9.72 -1.28
N LYS A 157 8.27 -9.46 -0.07
CA LYS A 157 7.69 -9.94 1.18
C LYS A 157 7.42 -8.75 2.09
N THR A 158 6.21 -8.69 2.64
CA THR A 158 5.80 -7.72 3.64
C THR A 158 5.28 -8.44 4.87
N THR A 159 5.80 -8.10 6.05
CA THR A 159 5.28 -8.55 7.34
C THR A 159 4.57 -7.37 8.00
N THR A 160 3.32 -7.54 8.39
CA THR A 160 2.53 -6.45 8.98
C THR A 160 1.50 -6.97 9.99
N ILE A 161 0.98 -6.05 10.80
CA ILE A 161 -0.19 -6.27 11.63
C ILE A 161 -1.38 -5.57 10.95
N ILE A 162 -2.41 -6.33 10.67
CA ILE A 162 -3.68 -5.80 10.19
C ILE A 162 -4.55 -5.50 11.41
N GLU A 163 -4.83 -4.22 11.65
CA GLU A 163 -5.74 -3.81 12.71
C GLU A 163 -7.19 -3.93 12.23
N THR A 164 -8.00 -4.65 13.01
CA THR A 164 -9.44 -4.75 12.73
C THR A 164 -10.16 -3.65 13.49
N LYS A 165 -10.43 -2.52 12.82
CA LYS A 165 -11.18 -1.40 13.42
C LYS A 165 -12.54 -1.87 13.93
N GLY A 166 -12.88 -1.47 15.14
CA GLY A 166 -14.17 -1.70 15.78
C GLY A 166 -15.20 -0.71 15.32
#